data_33f7e40babe61e8a003cd3fa70d908ce
#
_entry.id   33f7e40babe61e8a003cd3fa70d908ce
#
_cell.length_a   1.000
_cell.length_b   1.000
_cell.length_c   1.000
_cell.angle_alpha   90.00
_cell.angle_beta   90.00
_cell.angle_gamma   90.00
#
_symmetry.space_group_name_H-M   'P 1'
#
loop_
_entity.id
_entity.type
_entity.pdbx_description
1 polymer ?
#
loop_
_entity_poly.entity_id
_entity_poly.type
_entity_poly.pdbx_seq_one_letter_code
_entity_poly.pdbx_strand_id
1 'polypeptide(L)'
;MSLCPLCVSGCKGLRGCSFSQKRAQDAVVILGGGGLLFASYLMATGDEHFYAEHLMPALQRLLDPESAHRLAVRFTSLGLLPRASFEDSDMLEVRVLGHKFRNPVGIAAGFDKHGEAVDGLYKMGFGFVEVGSVTPKPQEGNPRPRVFRLPQDQAIINRYGFNSHGLSVVEHRLRARQQKQARLTEDGLPLGINLGKNKTSADAALDYAEGVRVLGPLADYLVVNVSSPNTAGLRSLQGRAELRCLLTKVLQERDALKGAHKPAVLVKIAPDLTAQDKEDIASVVRELGVDGLVVTNTTVSRPASLQGALRSETGGLSGKPLRDLSTQTIREMYALTQGRVPIIGVGGVSSGQDALEKIRAGASLVQLYTALTFQGPPVVGRVKRELEALLKEQGFTRITDAIGADHWR
;
A
#
# COMPACT_ATOMS: atom_id res chain seq x y z
N MET A 1 28.82 46.24 -84.13
CA MET A 1 29.03 47.30 -83.09
C MET A 1 28.22 46.95 -81.87
N SER A 2 28.89 46.94 -80.72
CA SER A 2 28.47 47.09 -79.35
C SER A 2 27.94 45.85 -78.63
N LEU A 3 28.80 45.34 -77.93
CA LEU A 3 28.89 44.56 -76.68
C LEU A 3 27.96 44.96 -75.56
N CYS A 4 27.49 44.01 -74.88
CA CYS A 4 27.00 44.17 -73.48
C CYS A 4 27.47 42.97 -72.63
N PRO A 5 28.15 43.14 -71.54
CA PRO A 5 28.60 42.06 -70.66
C PRO A 5 27.62 41.82 -69.53
N LEU A 6 27.44 40.57 -69.23
CA LEU A 6 26.58 40.04 -68.21
C LEU A 6 27.23 39.92 -66.86
N CYS A 7 26.48 40.31 -65.89
CA CYS A 7 26.72 40.04 -64.47
C CYS A 7 26.52 38.58 -64.10
N VAL A 8 27.57 38.04 -63.53
CA VAL A 8 27.51 36.83 -62.74
C VAL A 8 27.43 37.27 -61.28
N SER A 9 26.29 37.15 -60.64
CA SER A 9 26.19 37.24 -59.19
C SER A 9 25.79 35.90 -58.59
N GLY A 10 26.72 35.41 -57.81
CA GLY A 10 26.79 34.05 -57.32
C GLY A 10 25.77 33.70 -56.26
N CYS A 11 25.37 32.50 -56.35
CA CYS A 11 24.74 31.74 -55.28
C CYS A 11 25.70 31.55 -54.09
N LYS A 12 25.63 32.39 -53.08
CA LYS A 12 26.32 32.22 -51.80
C LYS A 12 25.36 32.06 -50.60
N GLY A 13 24.10 31.68 -50.83
CA GLY A 13 23.07 31.64 -49.77
C GLY A 13 22.71 30.26 -49.21
N LEU A 14 23.07 29.16 -49.89
CA LEU A 14 22.53 27.84 -49.58
C LEU A 14 23.38 26.98 -48.61
N ARG A 15 24.62 27.34 -48.33
CA ARG A 15 25.47 26.57 -47.39
C ARG A 15 25.36 26.98 -45.94
N GLY A 16 24.93 28.20 -45.64
CA GLY A 16 24.78 28.71 -44.30
C GLY A 16 23.53 28.16 -43.58
N CYS A 17 22.47 27.91 -44.34
CA CYS A 17 21.18 27.45 -43.79
C CYS A 17 21.27 25.99 -43.33
N SER A 18 21.97 25.09 -44.09
CA SER A 18 22.13 23.70 -43.73
C SER A 18 23.05 23.46 -42.52
N PHE A 19 24.06 24.33 -42.33
CA PHE A 19 25.00 24.25 -41.21
C PHE A 19 24.37 24.71 -39.90
N SER A 20 23.51 25.75 -39.93
CA SER A 20 22.72 26.22 -38.81
C SER A 20 21.67 25.19 -38.38
N GLN A 21 21.02 24.53 -39.34
CA GLN A 21 20.01 23.48 -39.10
C GLN A 21 20.60 22.22 -38.47
N LYS A 22 21.79 21.81 -38.93
CA LYS A 22 22.53 20.66 -38.37
C LYS A 22 22.95 20.96 -36.90
N ARG A 23 23.51 22.16 -36.63
CA ARG A 23 23.86 22.55 -35.27
C ARG A 23 22.65 22.59 -34.32
N ALA A 24 21.51 23.07 -34.82
CA ALA A 24 20.23 23.06 -34.01
C ALA A 24 19.79 21.61 -33.77
N GLN A 25 19.86 20.71 -34.73
CA GLN A 25 19.57 19.30 -34.58
C GLN A 25 20.53 18.62 -33.57
N ASP A 26 21.85 18.86 -33.71
CA ASP A 26 22.86 18.33 -32.79
C ASP A 26 22.61 18.84 -31.35
N ALA A 27 22.26 20.13 -31.18
CA ALA A 27 21.93 20.69 -29.89
C ALA A 27 20.67 20.03 -29.28
N VAL A 28 19.63 19.79 -30.05
CA VAL A 28 18.41 19.09 -29.61
C VAL A 28 18.73 17.65 -29.21
N VAL A 29 19.58 16.94 -29.96
CA VAL A 29 20.01 15.57 -29.65
C VAL A 29 20.84 15.55 -28.35
N ILE A 30 21.79 16.47 -28.20
CA ILE A 30 22.63 16.55 -26.99
C ILE A 30 21.80 16.92 -25.75
N LEU A 31 20.95 17.94 -25.85
CA LEU A 31 20.10 18.36 -24.75
C LEU A 31 19.04 17.31 -24.41
N GLY A 32 18.41 16.73 -25.41
CA GLY A 32 17.42 15.66 -25.23
C GLY A 32 18.06 14.38 -24.66
N GLY A 33 19.19 13.96 -25.20
CA GLY A 33 19.95 12.79 -24.70
C GLY A 33 20.48 13.02 -23.29
N GLY A 34 21.05 14.19 -23.02
CA GLY A 34 21.52 14.58 -21.69
C GLY A 34 20.37 14.67 -20.67
N GLY A 35 19.25 15.23 -21.07
CA GLY A 35 18.03 15.28 -20.24
C GLY A 35 17.49 13.89 -19.91
N LEU A 36 17.46 12.98 -20.89
CA LEU A 36 17.03 11.59 -20.66
C LEU A 36 17.97 10.83 -19.72
N LEU A 37 19.30 10.99 -19.89
CA LEU A 37 20.29 10.38 -19.01
C LEU A 37 20.16 10.92 -17.57
N PHE A 38 19.96 12.22 -17.41
CA PHE A 38 19.76 12.85 -16.11
C PHE A 38 18.46 12.38 -15.45
N ALA A 39 17.36 12.33 -16.20
CA ALA A 39 16.09 11.80 -15.69
C ALA A 39 16.22 10.31 -15.31
N SER A 40 16.94 9.51 -16.09
CA SER A 40 17.21 8.11 -15.77
C SER A 40 18.07 7.96 -14.51
N TYR A 41 19.03 8.86 -14.30
CA TYR A 41 19.82 8.91 -13.07
C TYR A 41 18.95 9.23 -11.85
N LEU A 42 18.12 10.28 -11.92
CA LEU A 42 17.20 10.65 -10.82
C LEU A 42 16.19 9.53 -10.52
N MET A 43 15.73 8.83 -11.56
CA MET A 43 14.85 7.68 -11.41
C MET A 43 15.55 6.51 -10.69
N ALA A 44 16.78 6.20 -11.08
CA ALA A 44 17.56 5.12 -10.51
C ALA A 44 18.01 5.38 -9.07
N THR A 45 18.33 6.62 -8.75
CA THR A 45 18.71 7.05 -7.38
C THR A 45 17.52 7.23 -6.44
N GLY A 46 16.30 7.29 -6.98
CA GLY A 46 15.08 7.50 -6.19
C GLY A 46 14.96 8.93 -5.65
N ASP A 47 15.26 9.93 -6.50
CA ASP A 47 15.11 11.33 -6.10
C ASP A 47 13.64 11.67 -5.81
N GLU A 48 13.36 12.05 -4.57
CA GLU A 48 12.01 12.26 -4.04
C GLU A 48 11.26 13.36 -4.79
N HIS A 49 11.96 14.48 -5.07
CA HIS A 49 11.36 15.61 -5.77
C HIS A 49 11.05 15.27 -7.23
N PHE A 50 11.99 14.62 -7.92
CA PHE A 50 11.78 14.18 -9.29
C PHE A 50 10.58 13.23 -9.42
N TYR A 51 10.46 12.26 -8.51
CA TYR A 51 9.32 11.35 -8.50
C TYR A 51 7.99 12.08 -8.24
N ALA A 52 7.92 12.89 -7.19
CA ALA A 52 6.67 13.52 -6.77
C ALA A 52 6.19 14.63 -7.73
N GLU A 53 7.11 15.45 -8.23
CA GLU A 53 6.76 16.65 -9.00
C GLU A 53 6.77 16.44 -10.53
N HIS A 54 7.50 15.42 -11.01
CA HIS A 54 7.68 15.22 -12.46
C HIS A 54 7.23 13.85 -12.94
N LEU A 55 7.79 12.77 -12.40
CA LEU A 55 7.54 11.42 -12.93
C LEU A 55 6.12 10.93 -12.67
N MET A 56 5.67 11.01 -11.39
CA MET A 56 4.33 10.50 -11.06
C MET A 56 3.21 11.31 -11.71
N PRO A 57 3.24 12.67 -11.73
CA PRO A 57 2.26 13.44 -12.49
C PRO A 57 2.25 13.13 -13.99
N ALA A 58 3.42 12.92 -14.61
CA ALA A 58 3.51 12.55 -16.03
C ALA A 58 2.87 11.18 -16.29
N LEU A 59 3.21 10.17 -15.48
CA LEU A 59 2.62 8.83 -15.59
C LEU A 59 1.11 8.85 -15.37
N GLN A 60 0.63 9.66 -14.44
CA GLN A 60 -0.80 9.80 -14.16
C GLN A 60 -1.60 10.42 -15.30
N ARG A 61 -0.97 11.30 -16.10
CA ARG A 61 -1.59 11.88 -17.31
C ARG A 61 -1.63 10.90 -18.47
N LEU A 62 -0.63 10.03 -18.58
CA LEU A 62 -0.45 9.12 -19.70
C LEU A 62 -1.21 7.79 -19.54
N LEU A 63 -1.39 7.32 -18.29
CA LEU A 63 -1.96 6.01 -17.99
C LEU A 63 -3.22 6.13 -17.15
N ASP A 64 -4.24 5.32 -17.47
CA ASP A 64 -5.37 5.13 -16.57
C ASP A 64 -4.93 4.51 -15.23
N PRO A 65 -5.70 4.71 -14.15
CA PRO A 65 -5.29 4.29 -12.81
C PRO A 65 -5.01 2.80 -12.67
N GLU A 66 -5.81 1.93 -13.30
CA GLU A 66 -5.65 0.49 -13.19
C GLU A 66 -4.47 -0.04 -14.01
N SER A 67 -4.24 0.52 -15.20
CA SER A 67 -3.06 0.20 -16.02
C SER A 67 -1.76 0.65 -15.35
N ALA A 68 -1.75 1.84 -14.74
CA ALA A 68 -0.62 2.32 -13.97
C ALA A 68 -0.31 1.39 -12.77
N HIS A 69 -1.34 0.93 -12.07
CA HIS A 69 -1.19 -0.02 -10.96
C HIS A 69 -0.56 -1.34 -11.45
N ARG A 70 -1.10 -1.94 -12.52
CA ARG A 70 -0.54 -3.19 -13.08
C ARG A 70 0.89 -3.02 -13.52
N LEU A 71 1.22 -1.89 -14.15
CA LEU A 71 2.58 -1.57 -14.55
C LEU A 71 3.51 -1.45 -13.34
N ALA A 72 3.08 -0.75 -12.28
CA ALA A 72 3.85 -0.61 -11.05
C ALA A 72 4.14 -1.98 -10.40
N VAL A 73 3.15 -2.86 -10.30
CA VAL A 73 3.34 -4.23 -9.78
C VAL A 73 4.35 -4.99 -10.64
N ARG A 74 4.25 -4.90 -11.97
CA ARG A 74 5.19 -5.57 -12.88
C ARG A 74 6.62 -5.04 -12.75
N PHE A 75 6.82 -3.73 -12.68
CA PHE A 75 8.16 -3.15 -12.47
C PHE A 75 8.74 -3.56 -11.11
N THR A 76 7.89 -3.58 -10.07
CA THR A 76 8.27 -4.04 -8.73
C THR A 76 8.69 -5.51 -8.75
N SER A 77 7.91 -6.37 -9.42
CA SER A 77 8.21 -7.82 -9.51
C SER A 77 9.51 -8.12 -10.25
N LEU A 78 9.87 -7.27 -11.21
CA LEU A 78 11.15 -7.37 -11.95
C LEU A 78 12.33 -6.74 -11.18
N GLY A 79 12.07 -6.09 -10.03
CA GLY A 79 13.09 -5.41 -9.23
C GLY A 79 13.69 -4.17 -9.90
N LEU A 80 12.94 -3.53 -10.82
CA LEU A 80 13.37 -2.37 -11.60
C LEU A 80 13.13 -1.03 -10.90
N LEU A 81 12.45 -1.03 -9.75
CA LEU A 81 12.25 0.18 -8.96
C LEU A 81 13.47 0.47 -8.07
N PRO A 82 13.71 1.73 -7.70
CA PRO A 82 14.86 2.10 -6.88
C PRO A 82 14.81 1.37 -5.53
N ARG A 83 15.99 1.05 -5.01
CA ARG A 83 16.14 0.50 -3.66
C ARG A 83 15.98 1.62 -2.65
N ALA A 84 15.54 1.25 -1.44
CA ALA A 84 15.61 2.19 -0.32
C ALA A 84 17.05 2.67 -0.09
N SER A 85 17.21 3.98 -0.02
CA SER A 85 18.49 4.62 0.36
C SER A 85 18.63 4.77 1.88
N PHE A 86 17.53 4.65 2.62
CA PHE A 86 17.50 4.77 4.08
C PHE A 86 17.71 3.40 4.71
N GLU A 87 18.73 3.29 5.56
CA GLU A 87 18.99 2.10 6.38
C GLU A 87 18.18 2.18 7.67
N ASP A 88 17.51 1.08 8.01
CA ASP A 88 16.68 1.00 9.21
C ASP A 88 17.56 0.99 10.46
N SER A 89 17.30 1.90 11.40
CA SER A 89 17.93 1.92 12.72
C SER A 89 17.18 1.03 13.72
N ASP A 90 17.87 0.57 14.75
CA ASP A 90 17.27 -0.21 15.86
C ASP A 90 16.13 0.53 16.56
N MET A 91 16.11 1.87 16.46
CA MET A 91 15.01 2.71 16.98
C MET A 91 13.66 2.37 16.35
N LEU A 92 13.65 1.94 15.07
CA LEU A 92 12.45 1.62 14.32
C LEU A 92 12.01 0.15 14.46
N GLU A 93 12.81 -0.70 15.14
CA GLU A 93 12.47 -2.11 15.33
C GLU A 93 11.24 -2.28 16.21
N VAL A 94 10.31 -3.14 15.78
CA VAL A 94 9.12 -3.52 16.55
C VAL A 94 9.05 -5.03 16.69
N ARG A 95 8.72 -5.52 17.89
CA ARG A 95 8.40 -6.93 18.15
C ARG A 95 6.93 -7.06 18.50
N VAL A 96 6.16 -7.64 17.62
CA VAL A 96 4.70 -7.79 17.74
C VAL A 96 4.22 -8.97 16.92
N LEU A 97 3.05 -9.54 17.23
CA LEU A 97 2.45 -10.68 16.53
C LEU A 97 3.37 -11.92 16.47
N GLY A 98 4.25 -12.09 17.45
CA GLY A 98 5.22 -13.19 17.48
C GLY A 98 6.44 -12.99 16.57
N HIS A 99 6.57 -11.87 15.88
CA HIS A 99 7.63 -11.60 14.93
C HIS A 99 8.40 -10.31 15.25
N LYS A 100 9.61 -10.24 14.74
CA LYS A 100 10.40 -9.02 14.63
C LYS A 100 10.02 -8.30 13.34
N PHE A 101 9.90 -6.99 13.39
CA PHE A 101 9.76 -6.09 12.25
C PHE A 101 10.93 -5.12 12.27
N ARG A 102 11.72 -5.10 11.20
CA ARG A 102 12.92 -4.25 11.09
C ARG A 102 12.57 -2.76 11.13
N ASN A 103 11.42 -2.41 10.56
CA ASN A 103 10.82 -1.09 10.67
C ASN A 103 9.28 -1.21 10.65
N PRO A 104 8.54 -0.21 11.14
CA PRO A 104 7.09 -0.30 11.31
C PRO A 104 6.27 -0.02 10.04
N VAL A 105 6.91 0.28 8.89
CA VAL A 105 6.22 0.75 7.69
C VAL A 105 6.03 -0.38 6.70
N GLY A 106 4.78 -0.78 6.46
CA GLY A 106 4.41 -1.81 5.50
C GLY A 106 3.62 -1.29 4.30
N ILE A 107 3.50 -2.15 3.28
CA ILE A 107 2.56 -1.94 2.17
C ILE A 107 1.21 -2.58 2.50
N ALA A 108 0.13 -1.82 2.32
CA ALA A 108 -1.22 -2.33 2.56
C ALA A 108 -1.67 -3.30 1.46
N ALA A 109 -2.54 -4.24 1.83
CA ALA A 109 -3.24 -5.08 0.87
C ALA A 109 -3.93 -4.26 -0.21
N GLY A 110 -3.95 -4.81 -1.42
CA GLY A 110 -4.51 -4.16 -2.60
C GLY A 110 -3.48 -3.70 -3.62
N PHE A 111 -2.22 -3.49 -3.22
CA PHE A 111 -1.14 -3.24 -4.17
C PHE A 111 -0.71 -4.54 -4.85
N ASP A 112 -0.14 -5.48 -4.12
CA ASP A 112 0.18 -6.82 -4.62
C ASP A 112 -0.95 -7.79 -4.28
N LYS A 113 -1.96 -7.85 -5.15
CA LYS A 113 -3.14 -8.69 -4.92
C LYS A 113 -2.87 -10.19 -5.03
N HIS A 114 -1.79 -10.57 -5.71
CA HIS A 114 -1.59 -11.92 -6.19
C HIS A 114 -0.22 -12.52 -5.81
N GLY A 115 0.55 -11.85 -4.96
CA GLY A 115 1.86 -12.32 -4.51
C GLY A 115 2.94 -12.28 -5.62
N GLU A 116 2.89 -11.27 -6.50
CA GLU A 116 3.79 -11.14 -7.66
C GLU A 116 5.02 -10.30 -7.38
N ALA A 117 4.94 -9.38 -6.42
CA ALA A 117 5.91 -8.30 -6.23
C ALA A 117 6.57 -8.27 -4.84
N VAL A 118 6.38 -9.29 -4.02
CA VAL A 118 6.80 -9.32 -2.60
C VAL A 118 8.29 -8.96 -2.43
N ASP A 119 9.18 -9.57 -3.20
CA ASP A 119 10.63 -9.32 -3.09
C ASP A 119 11.01 -7.90 -3.50
N GLY A 120 10.34 -7.35 -4.51
CA GLY A 120 10.55 -5.98 -4.95
C GLY A 120 10.07 -4.95 -3.93
N LEU A 121 9.00 -5.27 -3.20
CA LEU A 121 8.48 -4.43 -2.11
C LEU A 121 9.45 -4.38 -0.92
N TYR A 122 10.06 -5.50 -0.53
CA TYR A 122 11.12 -5.48 0.48
C TYR A 122 12.34 -4.68 0.03
N LYS A 123 12.74 -4.79 -1.26
CA LYS A 123 13.83 -3.96 -1.82
C LYS A 123 13.51 -2.47 -1.78
N MET A 124 12.25 -2.09 -1.91
CA MET A 124 11.77 -0.71 -1.80
C MET A 124 11.86 -0.15 -0.37
N GLY A 125 12.09 -1.02 0.63
CA GLY A 125 12.33 -0.64 2.03
C GLY A 125 11.16 -0.85 2.98
N PHE A 126 10.09 -1.51 2.53
CA PHE A 126 9.01 -1.91 3.43
C PHE A 126 9.49 -2.92 4.47
N GLY A 127 9.14 -2.70 5.74
CA GLY A 127 9.43 -3.60 6.86
C GLY A 127 8.55 -4.85 6.87
N PHE A 128 7.42 -4.82 6.17
CA PHE A 128 6.55 -5.96 5.96
C PHE A 128 5.65 -5.74 4.74
N VAL A 129 5.17 -6.83 4.18
CA VAL A 129 4.33 -6.83 2.98
C VAL A 129 3.02 -7.55 3.28
N GLU A 130 1.89 -6.97 2.88
CA GLU A 130 0.58 -7.62 2.93
C GLU A 130 0.06 -7.83 1.52
N VAL A 131 -0.05 -9.09 1.08
CA VAL A 131 -0.61 -9.48 -0.21
C VAL A 131 -2.12 -9.72 -0.11
N GLY A 132 -2.83 -9.59 -1.21
CA GLY A 132 -4.27 -9.86 -1.28
C GLY A 132 -5.10 -8.59 -1.52
N SER A 133 -6.45 -8.64 -1.35
CA SER A 133 -7.19 -9.80 -0.75
C SER A 133 -7.29 -10.94 -1.75
N VAL A 134 -7.08 -12.13 -1.23
CA VAL A 134 -7.17 -13.38 -2.00
C VAL A 134 -8.51 -14.06 -1.70
N THR A 135 -9.23 -14.47 -2.76
CA THR A 135 -10.50 -15.21 -2.65
C THR A 135 -10.29 -16.70 -2.95
N PRO A 136 -11.15 -17.61 -2.45
CA PRO A 136 -11.02 -19.03 -2.72
C PRO A 136 -10.90 -19.35 -4.21
N LYS A 137 -11.86 -18.92 -4.99
CA LYS A 137 -11.88 -19.10 -6.45
C LYS A 137 -11.45 -17.82 -7.16
N PRO A 138 -10.86 -17.91 -8.36
CA PRO A 138 -10.60 -16.75 -9.20
C PRO A 138 -11.88 -15.97 -9.47
N GLN A 139 -11.77 -14.62 -9.47
CA GLN A 139 -12.87 -13.74 -9.88
C GLN A 139 -12.35 -12.42 -10.42
N GLU A 140 -13.06 -11.87 -11.41
CA GLU A 140 -12.68 -10.63 -12.10
C GLU A 140 -12.89 -9.37 -11.26
N GLY A 141 -13.78 -9.41 -10.28
CA GLY A 141 -14.25 -8.25 -9.55
C GLY A 141 -15.32 -7.45 -10.29
N ASN A 142 -15.45 -6.18 -9.98
CA ASN A 142 -16.44 -5.30 -10.58
C ASN A 142 -16.04 -4.82 -12.00
N PRO A 143 -17.01 -4.39 -12.84
CA PRO A 143 -16.72 -3.83 -14.16
C PRO A 143 -15.81 -2.60 -14.10
N ARG A 144 -15.06 -2.35 -15.17
CA ARG A 144 -14.25 -1.14 -15.36
C ARG A 144 -15.08 -0.02 -16.00
N PRO A 145 -14.75 1.27 -15.74
CA PRO A 145 -13.70 1.76 -14.86
C PRO A 145 -14.07 1.58 -13.37
N ARG A 146 -13.08 1.29 -12.54
CA ARG A 146 -13.27 0.95 -11.13
C ARG A 146 -12.22 1.54 -10.19
N VAL A 147 -11.34 2.40 -10.71
CA VAL A 147 -10.33 3.15 -9.94
C VAL A 147 -10.29 4.58 -10.45
N PHE A 148 -10.34 5.54 -9.55
CA PHE A 148 -10.45 6.97 -9.86
C PHE A 148 -9.46 7.75 -9.00
N ARG A 149 -8.59 8.53 -9.62
CA ARG A 149 -7.66 9.43 -8.94
C ARG A 149 -8.31 10.77 -8.65
N LEU A 150 -8.05 11.30 -7.47
CA LEU A 150 -8.39 12.67 -7.07
C LEU A 150 -7.07 13.38 -6.72
N PRO A 151 -6.33 13.90 -7.72
CA PRO A 151 -5.00 14.45 -7.50
C PRO A 151 -4.98 15.65 -6.56
N GLN A 152 -5.98 16.53 -6.65
CA GLN A 152 -6.13 17.72 -5.79
C GLN A 152 -6.28 17.35 -4.32
N ASP A 153 -6.86 16.17 -4.04
CA ASP A 153 -7.11 15.65 -2.70
C ASP A 153 -6.04 14.64 -2.24
N GLN A 154 -5.06 14.30 -3.09
CA GLN A 154 -4.11 13.22 -2.84
C GLN A 154 -4.84 11.92 -2.45
N ALA A 155 -5.89 11.57 -3.20
CA ALA A 155 -6.85 10.52 -2.87
C ALA A 155 -7.15 9.63 -4.07
N ILE A 156 -7.67 8.43 -3.77
CA ILE A 156 -8.17 7.47 -4.75
C ILE A 156 -9.52 6.95 -4.29
N ILE A 157 -10.46 6.81 -5.22
CA ILE A 157 -11.68 6.02 -5.03
C ILE A 157 -11.54 4.74 -5.83
N ASN A 158 -11.80 3.59 -5.18
CA ASN A 158 -11.78 2.29 -5.86
C ASN A 158 -13.03 1.48 -5.56
N ARG A 159 -13.43 0.65 -6.54
CA ARG A 159 -14.50 -0.33 -6.44
C ARG A 159 -14.10 -1.65 -7.11
N TYR A 160 -12.91 -2.14 -6.79
CA TYR A 160 -12.36 -3.37 -7.39
C TYR A 160 -13.26 -4.60 -7.21
N GLY A 161 -13.84 -4.81 -6.01
CA GLY A 161 -14.71 -5.94 -5.73
C GLY A 161 -13.97 -7.28 -5.60
N PHE A 162 -12.78 -7.27 -4.99
CA PHE A 162 -11.93 -8.46 -4.78
C PHE A 162 -11.58 -9.21 -6.07
N ASN A 163 -11.08 -8.50 -7.11
CA ASN A 163 -10.46 -9.19 -8.23
C ASN A 163 -9.27 -10.01 -7.70
N SER A 164 -9.28 -11.31 -7.98
CA SER A 164 -8.31 -12.26 -7.42
C SER A 164 -8.00 -13.38 -8.40
N HIS A 165 -6.75 -13.85 -8.42
CA HIS A 165 -6.37 -15.06 -9.14
C HIS A 165 -6.74 -16.36 -8.40
N GLY A 166 -7.30 -16.24 -7.19
CA GLY A 166 -7.70 -17.37 -6.36
C GLY A 166 -6.55 -17.96 -5.53
N LEU A 167 -6.93 -18.81 -4.57
CA LEU A 167 -5.97 -19.40 -3.61
C LEU A 167 -4.88 -20.22 -4.29
N SER A 168 -5.23 -21.06 -5.26
CA SER A 168 -4.29 -22.00 -5.90
C SER A 168 -3.13 -21.26 -6.59
N VAL A 169 -3.39 -20.17 -7.31
CA VAL A 169 -2.36 -19.40 -8.00
C VAL A 169 -1.46 -18.67 -7.01
N VAL A 170 -2.04 -18.07 -5.98
CA VAL A 170 -1.27 -17.35 -4.95
C VAL A 170 -0.45 -18.35 -4.12
N GLU A 171 -1.02 -19.48 -3.74
CA GLU A 171 -0.30 -20.55 -3.06
C GLU A 171 0.94 -20.99 -3.86
N HIS A 172 0.78 -21.29 -5.14
CA HIS A 172 1.89 -21.70 -5.99
C HIS A 172 3.03 -20.69 -6.00
N ARG A 173 2.70 -19.39 -6.15
CA ARG A 173 3.69 -18.31 -6.14
C ARG A 173 4.42 -18.20 -4.81
N LEU A 174 3.67 -18.25 -3.70
CA LEU A 174 4.26 -18.11 -2.36
C LEU A 174 5.08 -19.35 -1.97
N ARG A 175 4.65 -20.55 -2.36
CA ARG A 175 5.43 -21.79 -2.14
C ARG A 175 6.77 -21.74 -2.85
N ALA A 176 6.82 -21.23 -4.07
CA ALA A 176 8.06 -21.10 -4.85
C ALA A 176 9.13 -20.23 -4.14
N ARG A 177 8.72 -19.36 -3.21
CA ARG A 177 9.63 -18.50 -2.44
C ARG A 177 9.62 -18.74 -0.94
N GLN A 178 9.01 -19.84 -0.47
CA GLN A 178 8.79 -20.12 0.96
C GLN A 178 10.10 -20.14 1.77
N GLN A 179 11.13 -20.84 1.29
CA GLN A 179 12.43 -20.89 1.98
C GLN A 179 13.09 -19.52 2.08
N LYS A 180 12.96 -18.71 1.03
CA LYS A 180 13.44 -17.32 1.04
C LYS A 180 12.65 -16.48 2.03
N GLN A 181 11.32 -16.63 2.06
CA GLN A 181 10.48 -15.90 3.00
C GLN A 181 10.83 -16.25 4.46
N ALA A 182 11.05 -17.51 4.78
CA ALA A 182 11.45 -17.90 6.12
C ALA A 182 12.69 -17.13 6.60
N ARG A 183 13.74 -17.00 5.76
CA ARG A 183 14.93 -16.20 6.07
C ARG A 183 14.61 -14.71 6.20
N LEU A 184 13.79 -14.17 5.30
CA LEU A 184 13.37 -12.77 5.36
C LEU A 184 12.60 -12.47 6.65
N THR A 185 11.74 -13.38 7.09
CA THR A 185 10.99 -13.26 8.35
C THR A 185 11.93 -13.26 9.56
N GLU A 186 12.92 -14.15 9.61
CA GLU A 186 13.97 -14.17 10.63
C GLU A 186 14.76 -12.84 10.63
N ASP A 187 15.01 -12.27 9.47
CA ASP A 187 15.65 -10.97 9.28
C ASP A 187 14.75 -9.76 9.62
N GLY A 188 13.51 -10.00 10.04
CA GLY A 188 12.56 -8.94 10.42
C GLY A 188 11.75 -8.35 9.26
N LEU A 189 11.46 -9.16 8.25
CA LEU A 189 10.64 -8.82 7.08
C LEU A 189 9.46 -9.80 6.93
N PRO A 190 8.47 -9.75 7.81
CA PRO A 190 7.32 -10.67 7.77
C PRO A 190 6.38 -10.44 6.58
N LEU A 191 5.67 -11.51 6.20
CA LEU A 191 4.66 -11.55 5.14
C LEU A 191 3.27 -11.76 5.72
N GLY A 192 2.37 -10.81 5.47
CA GLY A 192 0.94 -10.95 5.73
C GLY A 192 0.14 -11.36 4.51
N ILE A 193 -0.92 -12.11 4.73
CA ILE A 193 -1.86 -12.48 3.66
C ILE A 193 -3.27 -12.04 4.06
N ASN A 194 -3.85 -11.20 3.23
CA ASN A 194 -5.20 -10.68 3.38
C ASN A 194 -6.18 -11.63 2.66
N LEU A 195 -7.17 -12.11 3.39
CA LEU A 195 -8.17 -13.05 2.91
C LEU A 195 -9.50 -12.33 2.64
N GLY A 196 -10.14 -12.70 1.53
CA GLY A 196 -11.47 -12.23 1.16
C GLY A 196 -12.38 -13.39 0.78
N LYS A 197 -13.69 -13.12 0.64
CA LYS A 197 -14.67 -14.08 0.16
C LYS A 197 -15.02 -13.88 -1.32
N ASN A 198 -15.46 -14.93 -1.99
CA ASN A 198 -16.02 -14.81 -3.33
C ASN A 198 -17.36 -14.06 -3.31
N LYS A 199 -17.63 -13.32 -4.37
CA LYS A 199 -18.88 -12.54 -4.52
C LYS A 199 -20.11 -13.44 -4.48
N THR A 200 -20.02 -14.62 -5.08
CA THR A 200 -21.12 -15.59 -5.20
C THR A 200 -21.18 -16.60 -4.06
N SER A 201 -20.27 -16.55 -3.09
CA SER A 201 -20.26 -17.47 -1.95
C SER A 201 -21.43 -17.17 -1.00
N ALA A 202 -22.15 -18.22 -0.65
CA ALA A 202 -23.23 -18.17 0.33
C ALA A 202 -22.73 -18.24 1.79
N ASP A 203 -21.54 -18.82 2.01
CA ASP A 203 -20.93 -19.02 3.32
C ASP A 203 -19.56 -18.37 3.39
N ALA A 204 -19.52 -17.18 3.98
CA ALA A 204 -18.29 -16.44 4.17
C ALA A 204 -17.29 -17.19 5.09
N ALA A 205 -17.78 -17.87 6.13
CA ALA A 205 -16.91 -18.53 7.08
C ALA A 205 -16.13 -19.68 6.44
N LEU A 206 -16.74 -20.40 5.50
CA LEU A 206 -16.07 -21.45 4.74
C LEU A 206 -15.00 -20.86 3.81
N ASP A 207 -15.27 -19.73 3.16
CA ASP A 207 -14.31 -19.06 2.27
C ASP A 207 -13.04 -18.64 3.04
N TYR A 208 -13.20 -18.02 4.21
CA TYR A 208 -12.07 -17.63 5.06
C TYR A 208 -11.34 -18.85 5.64
N ALA A 209 -12.08 -19.89 6.06
CA ALA A 209 -11.50 -21.13 6.56
C ALA A 209 -10.64 -21.82 5.50
N GLU A 210 -11.10 -21.87 4.25
CA GLU A 210 -10.33 -22.37 3.12
C GLU A 210 -9.06 -21.55 2.89
N GLY A 211 -9.18 -20.21 2.94
CA GLY A 211 -8.03 -19.29 2.88
C GLY A 211 -6.98 -19.56 3.95
N VAL A 212 -7.42 -19.77 5.19
CA VAL A 212 -6.53 -20.14 6.32
C VAL A 212 -5.84 -21.47 6.06
N ARG A 213 -6.57 -22.48 5.62
CA ARG A 213 -6.02 -23.82 5.39
C ARG A 213 -4.95 -23.82 4.30
N VAL A 214 -5.18 -23.10 3.22
CA VAL A 214 -4.29 -23.09 2.04
C VAL A 214 -3.12 -22.14 2.22
N LEU A 215 -3.35 -20.92 2.68
CA LEU A 215 -2.33 -19.86 2.74
C LEU A 215 -1.74 -19.66 4.14
N GLY A 216 -2.37 -20.17 5.19
CA GLY A 216 -1.87 -20.06 6.56
C GLY A 216 -0.44 -20.59 6.75
N PRO A 217 -0.09 -21.76 6.18
CA PRO A 217 1.29 -22.28 6.27
C PRO A 217 2.36 -21.43 5.58
N LEU A 218 1.96 -20.42 4.78
CA LEU A 218 2.83 -19.54 3.99
C LEU A 218 2.86 -18.11 4.51
N ALA A 219 2.10 -17.82 5.57
CA ALA A 219 1.93 -16.48 6.14
C ALA A 219 2.55 -16.38 7.52
N ASP A 220 3.13 -15.23 7.84
CA ASP A 220 3.52 -14.86 9.19
C ASP A 220 2.30 -14.35 9.97
N TYR A 221 1.39 -13.66 9.27
CA TYR A 221 0.07 -13.30 9.79
C TYR A 221 -1.00 -13.34 8.68
N LEU A 222 -2.24 -13.56 9.10
CA LEU A 222 -3.42 -13.57 8.24
C LEU A 222 -4.34 -12.40 8.59
N VAL A 223 -4.96 -11.78 7.59
CA VAL A 223 -5.94 -10.72 7.80
C VAL A 223 -7.30 -11.14 7.26
N VAL A 224 -8.29 -11.21 8.14
CA VAL A 224 -9.69 -11.44 7.78
C VAL A 224 -10.32 -10.11 7.37
N ASN A 225 -10.53 -9.91 6.06
CA ASN A 225 -11.04 -8.66 5.52
C ASN A 225 -12.56 -8.67 5.44
N VAL A 226 -13.23 -8.21 6.50
CA VAL A 226 -14.69 -8.09 6.60
C VAL A 226 -15.19 -6.66 6.31
N SER A 227 -14.33 -5.79 5.78
CA SER A 227 -14.58 -4.34 5.76
C SER A 227 -14.56 -3.69 4.38
N SER A 228 -14.33 -4.45 3.29
CA SER A 228 -14.37 -3.86 1.95
C SER A 228 -15.77 -3.33 1.61
N PRO A 229 -15.89 -2.06 1.17
CA PRO A 229 -17.18 -1.51 0.77
C PRO A 229 -17.64 -1.99 -0.60
N ASN A 230 -16.80 -2.73 -1.31
CA ASN A 230 -16.97 -3.06 -2.72
C ASN A 230 -17.53 -4.48 -2.96
N THR A 231 -17.86 -5.19 -1.89
CA THR A 231 -18.49 -6.51 -1.93
C THR A 231 -19.80 -6.45 -1.12
N ALA A 232 -20.90 -6.70 -1.79
CA ALA A 232 -22.22 -6.63 -1.17
C ALA A 232 -22.33 -7.56 0.06
N GLY A 233 -22.90 -7.05 1.16
CA GLY A 233 -23.10 -7.79 2.39
C GLY A 233 -21.83 -8.10 3.20
N LEU A 234 -20.63 -7.72 2.74
CA LEU A 234 -19.39 -8.04 3.46
C LEU A 234 -19.32 -7.32 4.80
N ARG A 235 -19.69 -6.04 4.83
CA ARG A 235 -19.62 -5.22 6.05
C ARG A 235 -20.59 -5.67 7.14
N SER A 236 -21.67 -6.40 6.81
CA SER A 236 -22.56 -6.99 7.82
C SER A 236 -21.85 -8.05 8.67
N LEU A 237 -20.76 -8.65 8.17
CA LEU A 237 -19.93 -9.58 8.94
C LEU A 237 -19.18 -8.91 10.12
N GLN A 238 -19.20 -7.58 10.22
CA GLN A 238 -18.69 -6.84 11.38
C GLN A 238 -19.67 -6.79 12.55
N GLY A 239 -20.92 -7.20 12.35
CA GLY A 239 -21.90 -7.35 13.43
C GLY A 239 -21.43 -8.40 14.46
N ARG A 240 -21.79 -8.20 15.74
CA ARG A 240 -21.25 -8.99 16.86
C ARG A 240 -21.41 -10.50 16.69
N ALA A 241 -22.59 -10.96 16.33
CA ALA A 241 -22.90 -12.38 16.20
C ALA A 241 -22.19 -13.00 14.98
N GLU A 242 -22.27 -12.34 13.85
CA GLU A 242 -21.65 -12.76 12.59
C GLU A 242 -20.13 -12.79 12.73
N LEU A 243 -19.53 -11.74 13.30
CA LEU A 243 -18.09 -11.64 13.50
C LEU A 243 -17.59 -12.75 14.45
N ARG A 244 -18.32 -13.00 15.55
CA ARG A 244 -18.00 -14.07 16.48
C ARG A 244 -18.03 -15.45 15.80
N CYS A 245 -19.08 -15.75 15.07
CA CYS A 245 -19.21 -17.02 14.34
C CYS A 245 -18.09 -17.21 13.34
N LEU A 246 -17.82 -16.20 12.54
CA LEU A 246 -16.76 -16.19 11.54
C LEU A 246 -15.38 -16.40 12.17
N LEU A 247 -15.02 -15.60 13.17
CA LEU A 247 -13.70 -15.67 13.80
C LEU A 247 -13.47 -16.96 14.59
N THR A 248 -14.51 -17.50 15.22
CA THR A 248 -14.42 -18.81 15.86
C THR A 248 -13.99 -19.88 14.84
N LYS A 249 -14.62 -19.89 13.66
CA LYS A 249 -14.28 -20.82 12.58
C LYS A 249 -12.86 -20.61 12.06
N VAL A 250 -12.48 -19.35 11.82
CA VAL A 250 -11.13 -18.98 11.35
C VAL A 250 -10.05 -19.42 12.34
N LEU A 251 -10.24 -19.15 13.62
CA LEU A 251 -9.28 -19.52 14.67
C LEU A 251 -9.18 -21.05 14.82
N GLN A 252 -10.30 -21.79 14.75
CA GLN A 252 -10.30 -23.24 14.75
C GLN A 252 -9.48 -23.82 13.58
N GLU A 253 -9.66 -23.28 12.37
CA GLU A 253 -8.88 -23.71 11.21
C GLU A 253 -7.39 -23.34 11.34
N ARG A 254 -7.05 -22.15 11.86
CA ARG A 254 -5.68 -21.76 12.17
C ARG A 254 -5.02 -22.72 13.15
N ASP A 255 -5.72 -23.06 14.23
CA ASP A 255 -5.20 -23.95 15.27
C ASP A 255 -5.06 -25.41 14.80
N ALA A 256 -5.87 -25.83 13.83
CA ALA A 256 -5.77 -27.14 13.18
C ALA A 256 -4.64 -27.25 12.15
N LEU A 257 -3.98 -26.16 11.76
CA LEU A 257 -2.84 -26.21 10.83
C LEU A 257 -1.74 -27.12 11.38
N LYS A 258 -1.08 -27.88 10.50
CA LYS A 258 0.08 -28.69 10.86
C LYS A 258 1.34 -27.81 10.94
N GLY A 259 2.22 -28.12 11.88
CA GLY A 259 3.47 -27.38 12.09
C GLY A 259 3.51 -26.63 13.43
N ALA A 260 4.71 -26.28 13.86
CA ALA A 260 4.95 -25.58 15.13
C ALA A 260 4.56 -24.09 15.04
N HIS A 261 4.68 -23.50 13.85
CA HIS A 261 4.31 -22.08 13.63
C HIS A 261 2.85 -21.97 13.21
N LYS A 262 2.12 -21.12 13.93
CA LYS A 262 0.75 -20.72 13.60
C LYS A 262 0.77 -19.23 13.25
N PRO A 263 0.23 -18.81 12.10
CA PRO A 263 0.15 -17.37 11.77
C PRO A 263 -0.76 -16.64 12.75
N ALA A 264 -0.38 -15.43 13.11
CA ALA A 264 -1.27 -14.53 13.83
C ALA A 264 -2.50 -14.20 12.98
N VAL A 265 -3.69 -14.10 13.59
CA VAL A 265 -4.94 -13.74 12.90
C VAL A 265 -5.38 -12.35 13.29
N LEU A 266 -5.50 -11.47 12.30
CA LEU A 266 -5.96 -10.09 12.47
C LEU A 266 -7.30 -9.88 11.76
N VAL A 267 -8.07 -8.91 12.23
CA VAL A 267 -9.33 -8.47 11.59
C VAL A 267 -9.16 -7.07 11.03
N LYS A 268 -9.48 -6.89 9.75
CA LYS A 268 -9.47 -5.56 9.11
C LYS A 268 -10.86 -4.96 9.13
N ILE A 269 -10.99 -3.80 9.80
CA ILE A 269 -12.26 -3.12 10.05
C ILE A 269 -12.43 -1.87 9.19
N ALA A 270 -13.69 -1.46 8.98
CA ALA A 270 -14.04 -0.23 8.29
C ALA A 270 -13.86 1.01 9.18
N PRO A 271 -13.65 2.19 8.61
CA PRO A 271 -13.64 3.43 9.38
C PRO A 271 -15.07 3.95 9.68
N ASP A 272 -16.07 3.50 8.91
CA ASP A 272 -17.45 4.01 8.95
C ASP A 272 -18.30 3.23 9.97
N LEU A 273 -17.76 2.92 11.14
CA LEU A 273 -18.40 2.16 12.21
C LEU A 273 -19.03 3.11 13.24
N THR A 274 -20.19 2.73 13.77
CA THR A 274 -20.77 3.40 14.93
C THR A 274 -19.95 3.11 16.21
N ALA A 275 -20.20 3.85 17.28
CA ALA A 275 -19.57 3.57 18.58
C ALA A 275 -19.90 2.14 19.05
N GLN A 276 -21.15 1.72 18.91
CA GLN A 276 -21.61 0.39 19.27
C GLN A 276 -20.91 -0.72 18.47
N ASP A 277 -20.75 -0.53 17.14
CA ASP A 277 -20.02 -1.50 16.32
C ASP A 277 -18.58 -1.67 16.79
N LYS A 278 -17.90 -0.59 17.17
CA LYS A 278 -16.51 -0.62 17.68
C LYS A 278 -16.42 -1.35 19.01
N GLU A 279 -17.36 -1.11 19.93
CA GLU A 279 -17.46 -1.82 21.22
C GLU A 279 -17.70 -3.32 21.02
N ASP A 280 -18.61 -3.68 20.12
CA ASP A 280 -18.91 -5.07 19.78
C ASP A 280 -17.70 -5.78 19.17
N ILE A 281 -17.01 -5.15 18.23
CA ILE A 281 -15.78 -5.69 17.64
C ILE A 281 -14.70 -5.88 18.71
N ALA A 282 -14.46 -4.87 19.55
CA ALA A 282 -13.47 -4.94 20.62
C ALA A 282 -13.78 -6.07 21.62
N SER A 283 -15.06 -6.24 21.97
CA SER A 283 -15.52 -7.34 22.83
C SER A 283 -15.23 -8.70 22.22
N VAL A 284 -15.64 -8.92 20.95
CA VAL A 284 -15.44 -10.19 20.24
C VAL A 284 -13.95 -10.52 20.09
N VAL A 285 -13.14 -9.53 19.69
CA VAL A 285 -11.69 -9.70 19.49
C VAL A 285 -11.00 -10.10 20.80
N ARG A 286 -11.36 -9.47 21.92
CA ARG A 286 -10.81 -9.80 23.24
C ARG A 286 -11.29 -11.16 23.76
N GLU A 287 -12.57 -11.47 23.59
CA GLU A 287 -13.17 -12.73 24.04
C GLU A 287 -12.59 -13.95 23.33
N LEU A 288 -12.35 -13.85 22.03
CA LEU A 288 -11.82 -14.94 21.21
C LEU A 288 -10.29 -15.00 21.17
N GLY A 289 -9.60 -14.01 21.70
CA GLY A 289 -8.15 -13.94 21.67
C GLY A 289 -7.60 -13.75 20.25
N VAL A 290 -8.26 -12.90 19.45
CA VAL A 290 -7.74 -12.50 18.12
C VAL A 290 -6.43 -11.76 18.30
N ASP A 291 -5.42 -12.06 17.48
CA ASP A 291 -4.05 -11.59 17.68
C ASP A 291 -3.83 -10.10 17.36
N GLY A 292 -4.73 -9.48 16.57
CA GLY A 292 -4.58 -8.07 16.24
C GLY A 292 -5.72 -7.51 15.38
N LEU A 293 -5.61 -6.22 15.09
CA LEU A 293 -6.52 -5.47 14.23
C LEU A 293 -5.78 -4.74 13.12
N VAL A 294 -6.41 -4.58 11.96
CA VAL A 294 -5.97 -3.67 10.90
C VAL A 294 -6.98 -2.52 10.79
N VAL A 295 -6.57 -1.32 11.11
CA VAL A 295 -7.44 -0.14 11.28
C VAL A 295 -6.92 1.00 10.42
N THR A 296 -7.53 1.33 9.26
CA THR A 296 -8.82 0.91 8.72
C THR A 296 -8.75 0.49 7.24
N ASN A 297 -9.88 -0.04 6.74
CA ASN A 297 -10.14 -0.09 5.30
C ASN A 297 -10.47 1.33 4.78
N THR A 298 -10.83 1.42 3.49
CA THR A 298 -11.30 2.66 2.84
C THR A 298 -12.70 3.07 3.32
N THR A 299 -13.01 4.38 3.25
CA THR A 299 -14.30 4.93 3.68
C THR A 299 -15.29 5.09 2.53
N VAL A 300 -16.57 4.94 2.83
CA VAL A 300 -17.67 5.35 1.92
C VAL A 300 -18.07 6.81 2.13
N SER A 301 -17.60 7.45 3.19
CA SER A 301 -17.85 8.87 3.43
C SER A 301 -17.18 9.74 2.37
N ARG A 302 -17.74 10.90 2.15
CA ARG A 302 -17.24 11.91 1.21
C ARG A 302 -17.16 13.23 1.95
N PRO A 303 -15.99 13.57 2.54
CA PRO A 303 -15.81 14.86 3.19
C PRO A 303 -16.15 16.02 2.25
N ALA A 304 -16.81 17.05 2.77
CA ALA A 304 -17.19 18.24 2.00
C ALA A 304 -15.99 19.00 1.42
N SER A 305 -14.79 18.78 2.00
CA SER A 305 -13.53 19.36 1.55
C SER A 305 -13.00 18.77 0.25
N LEU A 306 -13.55 17.66 -0.26
CA LEU A 306 -13.10 17.04 -1.50
C LEU A 306 -13.34 17.97 -2.70
N GLN A 307 -12.28 18.17 -3.50
CA GLN A 307 -12.29 19.06 -4.66
C GLN A 307 -12.26 18.31 -6.00
N GLY A 308 -11.78 17.07 -6.02
CA GLY A 308 -11.66 16.28 -7.22
C GLY A 308 -12.99 16.13 -7.98
N ALA A 309 -12.97 16.25 -9.31
CA ALA A 309 -14.16 16.14 -10.16
C ALA A 309 -14.88 14.79 -10.02
N LEU A 310 -14.13 13.71 -9.68
CA LEU A 310 -14.63 12.36 -9.53
C LEU A 310 -15.01 12.00 -8.07
N ARG A 311 -15.14 13.01 -7.19
CA ARG A 311 -15.43 12.79 -5.76
C ARG A 311 -16.74 12.07 -5.45
N SER A 312 -17.70 12.10 -6.37
CA SER A 312 -19.00 11.45 -6.25
C SER A 312 -19.05 10.00 -6.73
N GLU A 313 -17.93 9.50 -7.27
CA GLU A 313 -17.85 8.10 -7.70
C GLU A 313 -18.12 7.14 -6.55
N THR A 314 -18.82 6.05 -6.83
CA THR A 314 -19.05 4.97 -5.86
C THR A 314 -17.78 4.18 -5.61
N GLY A 315 -17.52 3.82 -4.36
CA GLY A 315 -16.37 3.02 -3.95
C GLY A 315 -15.74 3.52 -2.65
N GLY A 316 -14.66 2.87 -2.25
CA GLY A 316 -13.89 3.23 -1.06
C GLY A 316 -12.91 4.35 -1.35
N LEU A 317 -12.97 5.43 -0.56
CA LEU A 317 -12.05 6.55 -0.58
C LEU A 317 -10.83 6.26 0.29
N SER A 318 -9.64 6.46 -0.27
CA SER A 318 -8.35 6.29 0.39
C SER A 318 -7.46 7.53 0.20
N GLY A 319 -6.34 7.58 0.90
CA GLY A 319 -5.40 8.70 0.84
C GLY A 319 -5.64 9.74 1.92
N LYS A 320 -5.14 10.95 1.68
CA LYS A 320 -5.11 12.03 2.67
C LYS A 320 -6.46 12.33 3.35
N PRO A 321 -7.61 12.33 2.65
CA PRO A 321 -8.90 12.58 3.28
C PRO A 321 -9.34 11.52 4.31
N LEU A 322 -8.76 10.31 4.27
CA LEU A 322 -9.05 9.24 5.23
C LEU A 322 -8.20 9.33 6.50
N ARG A 323 -7.11 10.11 6.50
CA ARG A 323 -6.07 10.11 7.56
C ARG A 323 -6.65 10.27 8.95
N ASP A 324 -7.39 11.34 9.16
CA ASP A 324 -7.86 11.73 10.50
C ASP A 324 -8.93 10.77 11.01
N LEU A 325 -9.85 10.33 10.14
CA LEU A 325 -10.87 9.34 10.47
C LEU A 325 -10.25 7.99 10.87
N SER A 326 -9.22 7.55 10.13
CA SER A 326 -8.49 6.33 10.46
C SER A 326 -7.73 6.48 11.78
N THR A 327 -7.03 7.60 12.01
CA THR A 327 -6.29 7.84 13.26
C THR A 327 -7.22 7.90 14.47
N GLN A 328 -8.38 8.52 14.32
CA GLN A 328 -9.40 8.54 15.38
C GLN A 328 -9.94 7.11 15.67
N THR A 329 -10.18 6.31 14.62
CA THR A 329 -10.62 4.92 14.81
C THR A 329 -9.55 4.08 15.52
N ILE A 330 -8.26 4.29 15.22
CA ILE A 330 -7.15 3.64 15.93
C ILE A 330 -7.19 4.00 17.41
N ARG A 331 -7.32 5.29 17.75
CA ARG A 331 -7.39 5.77 19.14
C ARG A 331 -8.52 5.11 19.90
N GLU A 332 -9.70 5.05 19.30
CA GLU A 332 -10.89 4.44 19.91
C GLU A 332 -10.73 2.93 20.12
N MET A 333 -10.23 2.21 19.10
CA MET A 333 -10.02 0.76 19.21
C MET A 333 -8.91 0.42 20.21
N TYR A 334 -7.85 1.23 20.29
CA TYR A 334 -6.81 1.05 21.30
C TYR A 334 -7.38 1.20 22.72
N ALA A 335 -8.18 2.22 22.96
CA ALA A 335 -8.85 2.42 24.24
C ALA A 335 -9.82 1.27 24.59
N LEU A 336 -10.68 0.86 23.64
CA LEU A 336 -11.65 -0.23 23.83
C LEU A 336 -11.00 -1.59 24.08
N THR A 337 -9.84 -1.82 23.48
CA THR A 337 -9.04 -3.04 23.70
C THR A 337 -8.04 -2.90 24.86
N GLN A 338 -8.02 -1.75 25.54
CA GLN A 338 -7.13 -1.44 26.67
C GLN A 338 -5.64 -1.59 26.30
N GLY A 339 -5.27 -1.28 25.05
CA GLY A 339 -3.91 -1.45 24.54
C GLY A 339 -3.41 -2.89 24.47
N ARG A 340 -4.27 -3.89 24.68
CA ARG A 340 -3.87 -5.30 24.75
C ARG A 340 -3.87 -6.00 23.39
N VAL A 341 -4.53 -5.42 22.39
CA VAL A 341 -4.64 -5.98 21.03
C VAL A 341 -3.80 -5.12 20.11
N PRO A 342 -2.73 -5.67 19.51
CA PRO A 342 -1.92 -4.95 18.53
C PRO A 342 -2.72 -4.40 17.36
N ILE A 343 -2.37 -3.21 16.90
CA ILE A 343 -3.04 -2.54 15.79
C ILE A 343 -2.05 -2.23 14.68
N ILE A 344 -2.38 -2.62 13.45
CA ILE A 344 -1.73 -2.09 12.24
C ILE A 344 -2.56 -0.90 11.75
N GLY A 345 -2.01 0.31 11.83
CA GLY A 345 -2.69 1.55 11.45
C GLY A 345 -2.60 1.78 9.93
N VAL A 346 -3.74 1.96 9.26
CA VAL A 346 -3.83 2.14 7.81
C VAL A 346 -4.80 3.27 7.47
N GLY A 347 -4.39 4.12 6.54
CA GLY A 347 -5.25 5.19 6.00
C GLY A 347 -4.58 6.55 6.04
N GLY A 348 -4.25 7.09 4.87
CA GLY A 348 -3.71 8.42 4.69
C GLY A 348 -2.27 8.63 5.16
N VAL A 349 -1.50 7.59 5.44
CA VAL A 349 -0.07 7.72 5.76
C VAL A 349 0.68 8.16 4.51
N SER A 350 1.30 9.33 4.56
CA SER A 350 2.06 9.95 3.47
C SER A 350 3.33 10.67 3.94
N SER A 351 3.56 10.75 5.25
CA SER A 351 4.72 11.38 5.89
C SER A 351 5.07 10.65 7.19
N GLY A 352 6.25 10.95 7.75
CA GLY A 352 6.65 10.48 9.08
C GLY A 352 5.72 10.99 10.18
N GLN A 353 5.19 12.21 10.03
CA GLN A 353 4.23 12.79 10.96
C GLN A 353 2.93 11.98 10.99
N ASP A 354 2.36 11.63 9.82
CA ASP A 354 1.14 10.81 9.74
C ASP A 354 1.35 9.43 10.39
N ALA A 355 2.55 8.84 10.21
CA ALA A 355 2.92 7.58 10.82
C ALA A 355 3.01 7.69 12.35
N LEU A 356 3.70 8.73 12.85
CA LEU A 356 3.85 8.96 14.29
C LEU A 356 2.51 9.22 14.99
N GLU A 357 1.61 9.98 14.37
CA GLU A 357 0.28 10.23 14.91
C GLU A 357 -0.51 8.93 15.09
N LYS A 358 -0.44 8.01 14.12
CA LYS A 358 -1.09 6.69 14.25
C LYS A 358 -0.44 5.83 15.33
N ILE A 359 0.88 5.87 15.47
CA ILE A 359 1.61 5.14 16.50
C ILE A 359 1.23 5.67 17.88
N ARG A 360 1.24 6.98 18.06
CA ARG A 360 0.83 7.61 19.33
C ARG A 360 -0.64 7.37 19.67
N ALA A 361 -1.49 7.24 18.65
CA ALA A 361 -2.89 6.85 18.81
C ALA A 361 -3.08 5.38 19.22
N GLY A 362 -2.04 4.53 19.10
CA GLY A 362 -2.05 3.13 19.54
C GLY A 362 -1.67 2.10 18.48
N ALA A 363 -1.27 2.50 17.27
CA ALA A 363 -0.79 1.56 16.27
C ALA A 363 0.63 1.08 16.60
N SER A 364 0.85 -0.23 16.54
CA SER A 364 2.18 -0.84 16.65
C SER A 364 2.95 -0.82 15.34
N LEU A 365 2.24 -0.89 14.22
CA LEU A 365 2.74 -0.88 12.85
C LEU A 365 1.85 0.04 12.01
N VAL A 366 2.37 0.54 10.90
CA VAL A 366 1.59 1.36 9.95
C VAL A 366 1.73 0.84 8.54
N GLN A 367 0.69 1.03 7.72
CA GLN A 367 0.73 0.71 6.30
C GLN A 367 0.40 1.93 5.46
N LEU A 368 1.04 2.03 4.29
CA LEU A 368 0.70 3.00 3.26
C LEU A 368 0.37 2.31 1.93
N TYR A 369 -0.35 3.00 1.05
CA TYR A 369 -0.57 2.59 -0.33
C TYR A 369 -0.78 3.81 -1.24
N THR A 370 -1.81 4.62 -1.00
CA THR A 370 -2.16 5.75 -1.87
C THR A 370 -1.01 6.74 -2.04
N ALA A 371 -0.21 6.98 -1.00
CA ALA A 371 0.97 7.83 -1.08
C ALA A 371 1.98 7.35 -2.13
N LEU A 372 2.16 6.04 -2.31
CA LEU A 372 3.01 5.45 -3.33
C LEU A 372 2.58 5.85 -4.75
N THR A 373 1.26 5.99 -4.98
CA THR A 373 0.72 6.39 -6.28
C THR A 373 1.07 7.84 -6.64
N PHE A 374 1.14 8.74 -5.66
CA PHE A 374 1.40 10.17 -5.89
C PHE A 374 2.87 10.56 -5.75
N GLN A 375 3.61 9.87 -4.90
CA GLN A 375 4.98 10.23 -4.54
C GLN A 375 6.02 9.22 -5.03
N GLY A 376 5.57 8.07 -5.55
CA GLY A 376 6.44 7.00 -6.03
C GLY A 376 7.20 6.26 -4.92
N PRO A 377 8.08 5.32 -5.29
CA PRO A 377 8.84 4.47 -4.37
C PRO A 377 9.61 5.21 -3.27
N PRO A 378 10.21 6.40 -3.52
CA PRO A 378 10.99 7.09 -2.49
C PRO A 378 10.23 7.48 -1.23
N VAL A 379 8.88 7.53 -1.28
CA VAL A 379 8.04 7.83 -0.12
C VAL A 379 8.32 6.91 1.08
N VAL A 380 8.68 5.65 0.83
CA VAL A 380 8.94 4.68 1.90
C VAL A 380 10.15 5.08 2.75
N GLY A 381 11.27 5.38 2.10
CA GLY A 381 12.48 5.86 2.77
C GLY A 381 12.26 7.20 3.47
N ARG A 382 11.53 8.12 2.83
CA ARG A 382 11.20 9.41 3.41
C ARG A 382 10.38 9.29 4.68
N VAL A 383 9.30 8.51 4.66
CA VAL A 383 8.44 8.30 5.85
C VAL A 383 9.26 7.74 7.02
N LYS A 384 10.14 6.78 6.78
CA LYS A 384 11.00 6.20 7.82
C LYS A 384 11.98 7.22 8.39
N ARG A 385 12.66 7.98 7.53
CA ARG A 385 13.61 9.02 7.92
C ARG A 385 12.95 10.12 8.74
N GLU A 386 11.80 10.62 8.30
CA GLU A 386 11.01 11.62 9.01
C GLU A 386 10.51 11.08 10.36
N LEU A 387 10.01 9.83 10.39
CA LEU A 387 9.54 9.18 11.61
C LEU A 387 10.67 9.06 12.65
N GLU A 388 11.85 8.62 12.23
CA GLU A 388 13.00 8.53 13.14
C GLU A 388 13.43 9.89 13.70
N ALA A 389 13.43 10.93 12.84
CA ALA A 389 13.75 12.29 13.28
C ALA A 389 12.74 12.81 14.32
N LEU A 390 11.44 12.60 14.08
CA LEU A 390 10.37 13.01 14.99
C LEU A 390 10.39 12.24 16.31
N LEU A 391 10.72 10.96 16.31
CA LEU A 391 10.89 10.18 17.55
C LEU A 391 12.03 10.77 18.41
N LYS A 392 13.16 11.09 17.80
CA LYS A 392 14.29 11.73 18.48
C LYS A 392 13.92 13.11 19.04
N GLU A 393 13.26 13.94 18.25
CA GLU A 393 12.79 15.27 18.63
C GLU A 393 11.84 15.22 19.84
N GLN A 394 10.95 14.20 19.89
CA GLN A 394 10.00 14.02 20.98
C GLN A 394 10.58 13.24 22.18
N GLY A 395 11.85 12.88 22.15
CA GLY A 395 12.57 12.23 23.27
C GLY A 395 12.29 10.73 23.41
N PHE A 396 11.72 10.08 22.39
CA PHE A 396 11.56 8.63 22.40
C PHE A 396 12.88 7.94 22.03
N THR A 397 13.26 6.91 22.77
CA THR A 397 14.45 6.10 22.48
C THR A 397 14.15 4.99 21.48
N ARG A 398 12.95 4.47 21.49
CA ARG A 398 12.42 3.44 20.58
C ARG A 398 11.02 3.79 20.16
N ILE A 399 10.65 3.35 18.97
CA ILE A 399 9.28 3.53 18.46
C ILE A 399 8.23 2.87 19.35
N THR A 400 8.59 1.77 20.04
CA THR A 400 7.69 1.08 20.98
C THR A 400 7.30 1.96 22.16
N ASP A 401 8.12 2.93 22.52
CA ASP A 401 7.84 3.87 23.62
C ASP A 401 6.79 4.92 23.21
N ALA A 402 6.56 5.09 21.91
CA ALA A 402 5.56 6.02 21.38
C ALA A 402 4.18 5.38 21.19
N ILE A 403 4.08 4.03 21.24
CA ILE A 403 2.82 3.32 21.01
C ILE A 403 1.80 3.68 22.10
N GLY A 404 0.70 4.32 21.69
CA GLY A 404 -0.37 4.71 22.59
C GLY A 404 -0.02 5.89 23.50
N ALA A 405 1.05 6.63 23.23
CA ALA A 405 1.50 7.75 24.08
C ALA A 405 0.43 8.83 24.29
N ASP A 406 -0.53 8.99 23.38
CA ASP A 406 -1.63 9.94 23.53
C ASP A 406 -2.66 9.49 24.62
N HIS A 407 -2.58 8.26 25.12
CA HIS A 407 -3.48 7.70 26.15
C HIS A 407 -2.89 7.76 27.56
N TRP A 408 -1.65 8.15 27.73
CA TRP A 408 -0.94 8.15 29.03
C TRP A 408 -1.02 9.48 29.78
N ARG A 409 -1.90 10.39 29.34
CA ARG A 409 -2.11 11.70 29.98
C ARG A 409 -3.30 11.68 30.93
#